data_766da47c721530b0b84e1ab3aeae1105
#
_entry.id   766da47c721530b0b84e1ab3aeae1105
#
_cell.length_a   1.000
_cell.length_b   1.000
_cell.length_c   1.000
_cell.angle_alpha   90.00
_cell.angle_beta   90.00
_cell.angle_gamma   90.00
#
_symmetry.space_group_name_H-M   'P 1'
#
loop_
_entity.id
_entity.type
_entity.pdbx_description
1 polymer ?
#
loop_
_entity_poly.entity_id
_entity_poly.type
_entity_poly.pdbx_seq_one_letter_code
_entity_poly.pdbx_strand_id
1 'polypeptide(L)' 'MKHGKRPTREQRKLLQKWKLDPAAWFVTKDKPNELWLVHRYSDKTTRIIPKETNT' A
#
# COMPACT_ATOMS: atom_id res chain seq x y z
N MET A 1 5.20 -13.30 -9.25
CA MET A 1 5.14 -13.06 -8.92
C MET A 1 4.88 -12.34 -8.13
N LYS A 2 4.95 -12.15 -7.35
CA LYS A 2 4.63 -11.52 -6.67
C LYS A 2 5.31 -10.53 -6.33
N HIS A 3 5.09 -9.54 -6.37
CA HIS A 3 5.79 -8.51 -6.21
C HIS A 3 5.39 -7.74 -5.08
N GLY A 4 4.84 -7.92 -4.10
CA GLY A 4 4.47 -7.11 -2.98
C GLY A 4 4.30 -7.94 -1.77
N LYS A 5 4.35 -7.34 -0.59
CA LYS A 5 4.12 -8.02 0.63
C LYS A 5 2.82 -7.57 1.22
N ARG A 6 2.24 -8.36 2.10
CA ARG A 6 1.02 -7.97 2.75
C ARG A 6 1.27 -6.76 3.57
N PRO A 7 0.34 -5.81 3.61
CA PRO A 7 0.53 -4.61 4.41
C PRO A 7 0.59 -4.94 5.90
N THR A 8 1.40 -4.19 6.62
CA THR A 8 1.46 -4.36 8.06
C THR A 8 0.25 -3.68 8.66
N ARG A 9 0.10 -3.78 9.96
CA ARG A 9 -1.03 -3.18 10.64
C ARG A 9 -1.11 -1.68 10.35
N GLU A 10 0.00 -0.98 10.44
CA GLU A 10 -0.02 0.45 10.21
C GLU A 10 -0.30 0.76 8.75
N GLN A 11 0.24 -0.03 7.86
CA GLN A 11 -0.01 0.18 6.45
C GLN A 11 -1.46 -0.09 6.11
N ARG A 12 -2.07 -1.06 6.77
CA ARG A 12 -3.48 -1.32 6.54
C ARG A 12 -4.34 -0.15 6.99
N LYS A 13 -3.97 0.49 8.08
CA LYS A 13 -4.71 1.65 8.52
C LYS A 13 -4.62 2.77 7.48
N LEU A 14 -3.45 2.95 6.90
CA LEU A 14 -3.29 3.97 5.90
C LEU A 14 -4.12 3.64 4.66
N LEU A 15 -4.14 2.39 4.26
CA LEU A 15 -4.95 2.00 3.12
C LEU A 15 -6.43 2.26 3.38
N GLN A 16 -6.90 1.96 4.56
CA GLN A 16 -8.29 2.20 4.89
C GLN A 16 -8.60 3.69 4.88
N LYS A 17 -7.64 4.50 5.30
CA LYS A 17 -7.84 5.92 5.29
C LYS A 17 -8.07 6.41 3.88
N TRP A 18 -7.41 5.80 2.91
CA TRP A 18 -7.58 6.17 1.52
C TRP A 18 -8.67 5.37 0.83
N LYS A 19 -9.46 4.65 1.62
CA LYS A 19 -10.56 3.85 1.10
C LYS A 19 -10.08 2.75 0.16
N LEU A 20 -8.91 2.21 0.44
CA LEU A 20 -8.39 1.11 -0.33
C LEU A 20 -8.53 -0.16 0.51
N ASP A 21 -8.72 -1.26 -0.16
CA ASP A 21 -8.94 -2.52 0.51
C ASP A 21 -7.58 -3.15 0.83
N PRO A 22 -7.18 -3.21 2.07
CA PRO A 22 -5.86 -3.77 2.39
C PRO A 22 -5.71 -5.23 1.97
N ALA A 23 -6.81 -5.93 1.78
CA ALA A 23 -6.70 -7.29 1.33
C ALA A 23 -6.48 -7.37 -0.17
N ALA A 24 -6.72 -6.30 -0.89
CA ALA A 24 -6.56 -6.29 -2.32
C ALA A 24 -5.26 -5.64 -2.77
N TRP A 25 -4.57 -4.97 -1.89
CA TRP A 25 -3.36 -4.25 -2.25
C TRP A 25 -2.16 -4.80 -1.51
N PHE A 26 -1.05 -4.91 -2.19
CA PHE A 26 0.20 -5.35 -1.58
C PHE A 26 1.17 -4.18 -1.62
N VAL A 27 2.10 -4.15 -0.69
CA VAL A 27 3.07 -3.06 -0.61
C VAL A 27 4.33 -3.47 -1.34
N THR A 28 4.73 -2.72 -2.33
CA THR A 28 5.94 -3.02 -3.07
C THR A 28 7.12 -2.22 -2.53
N LYS A 29 6.89 -0.99 -2.06
CA LYS A 29 7.93 -0.20 -1.47
C LYS A 29 7.38 0.59 -0.32
N ASP A 30 8.14 0.67 0.75
CA ASP A 30 7.69 1.39 1.93
C ASP A 30 8.67 2.53 2.13
N LYS A 31 8.39 3.68 1.60
CA LYS A 31 9.25 4.83 1.74
C LYS A 31 8.78 5.70 2.88
N PRO A 32 9.64 6.54 3.41
CA PRO A 32 9.26 7.37 4.56
C PRO A 32 8.11 8.33 4.23
N ASN A 33 8.05 8.78 3.00
CA ASN A 33 7.03 9.75 2.65
C ASN A 33 5.91 9.19 1.82
N GLU A 34 6.00 7.97 1.38
CA GLU A 34 4.98 7.44 0.50
C GLU A 34 4.96 5.92 0.56
N LEU A 35 3.87 5.35 0.16
CA LEU A 35 3.71 3.93 0.19
C LEU A 35 3.35 3.48 -1.21
N TRP A 36 4.11 2.57 -1.77
CA TRP A 36 3.88 2.08 -3.12
C TRP A 36 3.13 0.76 -3.05
N LEU A 37 2.04 0.69 -3.78
CA LEU A 37 1.15 -0.45 -3.71
C LEU A 37 0.94 -1.04 -5.09
N VAL A 38 0.58 -2.32 -5.13
CA VAL A 38 0.20 -2.97 -6.36
C VAL A 38 -1.05 -3.76 -6.07
N HIS A 39 -1.97 -3.80 -7.02
CA HIS A 39 -3.23 -4.51 -6.83
C HIS A 39 -2.98 -6.00 -6.98
N ARG A 40 -3.60 -6.80 -6.12
CA ARG A 40 -3.34 -8.22 -6.11
C ARG A 40 -3.80 -8.91 -7.39
N TYR A 41 -4.81 -8.37 -8.05
CA TYR A 41 -5.32 -9.02 -9.25
C TYR A 41 -4.71 -8.43 -10.52
N SER A 42 -3.96 -7.37 -10.42
CA SER A 42 -3.41 -6.75 -11.61
C SER A 42 -2.05 -6.18 -11.29
N ASP A 43 -1.02 -6.86 -11.68
CA ASP A 43 0.30 -6.39 -11.43
C ASP A 43 0.55 -5.09 -12.06
N LYS A 44 -0.18 -4.67 -13.04
CA LYS A 44 0.05 -3.41 -13.72
C LYS A 44 -0.61 -2.27 -13.02
N THR A 45 -1.49 -2.52 -12.09
CA THR A 45 -2.19 -1.46 -11.39
C THR A 45 -1.39 -1.12 -10.14
N THR A 46 -0.71 0.00 -10.15
CA THR A 46 0.06 0.42 -8.99
C THR A 46 -0.48 1.73 -8.48
N ARG A 47 -0.24 2.03 -7.23
CA ARG A 47 -0.72 3.25 -6.63
C ARG A 47 0.32 3.73 -5.68
N ILE A 48 0.47 5.03 -5.55
CA ILE A 48 1.40 5.61 -4.61
C ILE A 48 0.59 6.55 -3.76
N ILE A 49 0.58 6.31 -2.46
CA ILE A 49 -0.16 7.18 -1.56
C ILE A 49 0.81 7.84 -0.59
N PRO A 50 0.56 9.07 -0.22
CA PRO A 50 1.46 9.76 0.70
C PRO A 50 1.27 9.27 2.12
N LYS A 51 2.36 9.16 2.85
CA LYS A 51 2.26 8.79 4.21
C LYS A 51 2.13 10.01 5.05
N GLU A 52 1.26 9.98 6.04
CA GLU A 52 1.10 11.05 6.82
C GLU A 52 1.91 10.94 7.97
N THR A 53 3.01 11.36 8.13
CA THR A 53 3.79 11.17 9.17
C THR A 53 3.61 12.21 10.02
N ASN A 54 3.11 12.31 10.82
CA ASN A 54 2.93 13.27 11.53
C ASN A 54 3.71 13.41 12.42
N THR A 55 4.30 13.67 12.61
CA THR A 55 5.12 13.80 13.48
C THR A 55 4.94 14.33 14.24
#